data_a080191eae28808b1c51ee6cada9ecf3
#
_entry.id   a080191eae28808b1c51ee6cada9ecf3
#
_cell.length_a   1.000
_cell.length_b   1.000
_cell.length_c   1.000
_cell.angle_alpha   90.00
_cell.angle_beta   90.00
_cell.angle_gamma   90.00
#
_symmetry.space_group_name_H-M   'P 1'
#
loop_
_entity.id
_entity.type
_entity.pdbx_description
1 polymer ?
#
loop_
_entity_poly.entity_id
_entity_poly.type
_entity_poly.pdbx_seq_one_letter_code
_entity_poly.pdbx_strand_id
1 'polypeptide(L)'
;MKKKVLRITTVPVSLDLLLKGQLKMLNEMYEVVAVSSPGKELEEVGKREGVRTVAVRMERRISPIQDLKSLFALVRLIRKEKPWMVHTLTPKAGLLGMLAAWICRVPVRMHMFTGLVFPTSTGLKRKLLMATDRLTCACATFINPEGEGVKNDLMRFGITRKELHIVGNGNINGIDMSYFDRTEEVMRKAENIREKGCVTFCFVGRIVGDKGMNELARAFKQLEADFPACRLLLVGDFEEKLDPVLPETKRMLLENSRITFAGWQNDIRPYLAASDVFVFPSYREGFPNVVLQAGAMGLPCIVTDINGCNEIICHGVNGLIIPSHDESALLKAMKFMLTDEHARMEMAGKSRELIGSRYERSFLWNEIRKTYQSLE
;
A
#
# COMPACT_ATOMS: atom_id res chain seq x y z
N MET A 1 -25.58 16.15 -17.76
CA MET A 1 -24.90 16.36 -16.46
C MET A 1 -24.02 15.15 -16.19
N LYS A 2 -22.79 15.34 -15.67
CA LYS A 2 -21.92 14.22 -15.27
C LYS A 2 -22.58 13.44 -14.12
N LYS A 3 -22.48 12.09 -14.15
CA LYS A 3 -22.88 11.25 -13.01
C LYS A 3 -21.99 11.54 -11.81
N LYS A 4 -22.57 11.60 -10.60
CA LYS A 4 -21.83 11.93 -9.38
C LYS A 4 -21.26 10.67 -8.72
N VAL A 5 -19.99 10.74 -8.34
CA VAL A 5 -19.25 9.66 -7.68
C VAL A 5 -18.71 10.15 -6.33
N LEU A 6 -19.02 9.46 -5.25
CA LEU A 6 -18.38 9.69 -3.95
C LEU A 6 -17.21 8.70 -3.76
N ARG A 7 -16.00 9.22 -3.60
CA ARG A 7 -14.79 8.44 -3.24
C ARG A 7 -14.52 8.59 -1.75
N ILE A 8 -14.64 7.51 -0.99
CA ILE A 8 -14.64 7.56 0.48
C ILE A 8 -13.48 6.77 1.05
N THR A 9 -12.68 7.41 1.92
CA THR A 9 -11.64 6.77 2.75
C THR A 9 -11.82 7.16 4.22
N THR A 10 -11.24 6.39 5.14
CA THR A 10 -11.34 6.68 6.57
C THR A 10 -10.57 7.93 6.97
N VAL A 11 -9.38 8.12 6.42
CA VAL A 11 -8.46 9.22 6.75
C VAL A 11 -7.94 9.90 5.50
N PRO A 12 -7.66 11.22 5.54
CA PRO A 12 -7.28 12.00 4.35
C PRO A 12 -5.98 11.52 3.71
N VAL A 13 -5.03 11.09 4.50
CA VAL A 13 -3.74 10.52 4.02
C VAL A 13 -3.94 9.34 3.07
N SER A 14 -5.04 8.59 3.21
CA SER A 14 -5.35 7.50 2.27
C SER A 14 -5.82 8.01 0.91
N LEU A 15 -6.55 9.14 0.84
CA LEU A 15 -6.85 9.81 -0.43
C LEU A 15 -5.58 10.35 -1.08
N ASP A 16 -4.72 10.97 -0.27
CA ASP A 16 -3.50 11.63 -0.73
C ASP A 16 -2.50 10.64 -1.34
N LEU A 17 -2.20 9.57 -0.64
CA LEU A 17 -1.18 8.61 -1.04
C LEU A 17 -1.68 7.55 -2.03
N LEU A 18 -2.92 7.08 -1.86
CA LEU A 18 -3.44 5.97 -2.67
C LEU A 18 -4.09 6.42 -3.97
N LEU A 19 -4.65 7.65 -4.04
CA LEU A 19 -5.45 8.10 -5.18
C LEU A 19 -4.85 9.31 -5.90
N LYS A 20 -3.56 9.58 -5.70
CA LYS A 20 -2.86 10.73 -6.32
C LYS A 20 -2.99 10.70 -7.85
N GLY A 21 -3.62 11.76 -8.40
CA GLY A 21 -3.93 11.91 -9.82
C GLY A 21 -5.19 11.17 -10.29
N GLN A 22 -5.61 10.10 -9.62
CA GLN A 22 -6.78 9.29 -10.03
C GLN A 22 -8.09 10.06 -9.88
N LEU A 23 -8.24 10.87 -8.82
CA LEU A 23 -9.45 11.66 -8.62
C LEU A 23 -9.62 12.70 -9.71
N LYS A 24 -8.52 13.36 -10.13
CA LYS A 24 -8.50 14.31 -11.25
C LYS A 24 -8.90 13.61 -12.56
N MET A 25 -8.31 12.46 -12.84
CA MET A 25 -8.61 11.64 -14.02
C MET A 25 -10.10 11.24 -14.08
N LEU A 26 -10.67 10.79 -12.95
CA LEU A 26 -12.10 10.44 -12.89
C LEU A 26 -12.99 11.67 -13.01
N ASN A 27 -12.55 12.85 -12.54
CA ASN A 27 -13.32 14.09 -12.60
C ASN A 27 -13.47 14.64 -14.03
N GLU A 28 -12.67 14.15 -14.97
CA GLU A 28 -12.85 14.43 -16.40
C GLU A 28 -14.19 13.87 -16.91
N MET A 29 -14.62 12.70 -16.41
CA MET A 29 -15.81 12.00 -16.87
C MET A 29 -17.00 12.12 -15.90
N TYR A 30 -16.73 12.22 -14.60
CA TYR A 30 -17.71 12.22 -13.53
C TYR A 30 -17.63 13.51 -12.70
N GLU A 31 -18.66 13.79 -11.89
CA GLU A 31 -18.56 14.76 -10.80
C GLU A 31 -18.03 14.03 -9.56
N VAL A 32 -16.72 14.13 -9.31
CA VAL A 32 -16.08 13.42 -8.20
C VAL A 32 -16.12 14.25 -6.93
N VAL A 33 -16.57 13.64 -5.84
CA VAL A 33 -16.50 14.20 -4.49
C VAL A 33 -15.66 13.28 -3.61
N ALA A 34 -14.57 13.80 -3.08
CA ALA A 34 -13.70 13.07 -2.16
C ALA A 34 -14.18 13.25 -0.72
N VAL A 35 -14.34 12.14 0.00
CA VAL A 35 -14.89 12.12 1.37
C VAL A 35 -13.91 11.42 2.30
N SER A 36 -13.59 12.07 3.40
CA SER A 36 -12.69 11.50 4.43
C SER A 36 -12.90 12.22 5.77
N SER A 37 -12.20 11.78 6.82
CA SER A 37 -12.08 12.58 8.05
C SER A 37 -11.47 13.95 7.78
N PRO A 38 -11.74 14.97 8.63
CA PRO A 38 -11.09 16.28 8.50
C PRO A 38 -9.58 16.17 8.67
N GLY A 39 -8.83 17.02 7.97
CA GLY A 39 -7.36 17.14 8.03
C GLY A 39 -6.86 18.03 6.92
N LYS A 40 -5.64 18.56 7.06
CA LYS A 40 -4.99 19.42 6.05
C LYS A 40 -4.87 18.72 4.70
N GLU A 41 -4.52 17.46 4.73
CA GLU A 41 -4.35 16.62 3.53
C GLU A 41 -5.65 16.55 2.71
N LEU A 42 -6.84 16.63 3.35
CA LEU A 42 -8.11 16.63 2.62
C LEU A 42 -8.27 17.88 1.76
N GLU A 43 -7.85 19.04 2.28
CA GLU A 43 -7.88 20.30 1.54
C GLU A 43 -6.84 20.32 0.42
N GLU A 44 -5.65 19.79 0.70
CA GLU A 44 -4.55 19.67 -0.27
C GLU A 44 -4.95 18.74 -1.42
N VAL A 45 -5.58 17.60 -1.13
CA VAL A 45 -6.16 16.69 -2.13
C VAL A 45 -7.18 17.43 -3.00
N GLY A 46 -8.12 18.17 -2.39
CA GLY A 46 -9.11 18.95 -3.13
C GLY A 46 -8.49 19.93 -4.12
N LYS A 47 -7.49 20.68 -3.68
CA LYS A 47 -6.76 21.65 -4.53
C LYS A 47 -5.96 20.96 -5.63
N ARG A 48 -5.18 19.92 -5.29
CA ARG A 48 -4.34 19.19 -6.23
C ARG A 48 -5.13 18.46 -7.30
N GLU A 49 -6.20 17.77 -6.90
CA GLU A 49 -6.99 16.95 -7.81
C GLU A 49 -8.09 17.74 -8.54
N GLY A 50 -8.37 18.98 -8.12
CA GLY A 50 -9.45 19.78 -8.69
C GLY A 50 -10.84 19.22 -8.42
N VAL A 51 -11.02 18.56 -7.25
CA VAL A 51 -12.30 17.93 -6.86
C VAL A 51 -12.84 18.56 -5.58
N ARG A 52 -14.15 18.53 -5.41
CA ARG A 52 -14.78 18.93 -4.16
C ARG A 52 -14.51 17.91 -3.06
N THR A 53 -14.20 18.39 -1.87
CA THR A 53 -13.97 17.56 -0.69
C THR A 53 -15.05 17.77 0.35
N VAL A 54 -15.38 16.71 1.10
CA VAL A 54 -16.33 16.75 2.21
C VAL A 54 -15.74 16.00 3.40
N ALA A 55 -15.69 16.67 4.55
CA ALA A 55 -15.22 16.06 5.79
C ALA A 55 -16.36 15.29 6.48
N VAL A 56 -16.13 14.00 6.75
CA VAL A 56 -16.96 13.17 7.61
C VAL A 56 -16.05 12.45 8.59
N ARG A 57 -16.17 12.75 9.88
CA ARG A 57 -15.31 12.19 10.92
C ARG A 57 -15.49 10.66 11.01
N MET A 58 -14.42 9.92 10.81
CA MET A 58 -14.32 8.46 10.96
C MET A 58 -13.04 8.11 11.71
N GLU A 59 -13.12 7.22 12.69
CA GLU A 59 -11.95 6.81 13.48
C GLU A 59 -11.39 5.48 12.97
N ARG A 60 -10.06 5.33 12.96
CA ARG A 60 -9.43 4.05 12.56
C ARG A 60 -9.73 2.93 13.56
N ARG A 61 -9.85 3.26 14.86
CA ARG A 61 -10.17 2.30 15.92
C ARG A 61 -11.66 1.95 15.91
N ILE A 62 -12.00 0.80 16.47
CA ILE A 62 -13.39 0.41 16.70
C ILE A 62 -13.98 1.34 17.75
N SER A 63 -15.00 2.11 17.41
CA SER A 63 -15.66 3.08 18.27
C SER A 63 -17.17 3.10 17.95
N PRO A 64 -18.00 2.22 18.56
CA PRO A 64 -19.39 2.02 18.14
C PRO A 64 -20.24 3.31 18.11
N ILE A 65 -20.10 4.16 19.14
CA ILE A 65 -20.86 5.42 19.22
C ILE A 65 -20.44 6.38 18.11
N GLN A 66 -19.12 6.53 17.89
CA GLN A 66 -18.62 7.40 16.83
C GLN A 66 -18.93 6.81 15.45
N ASP A 67 -18.87 5.49 15.32
CA ASP A 67 -19.20 4.80 14.07
C ASP A 67 -20.67 5.01 13.69
N LEU A 68 -21.58 4.99 14.68
CA LEU A 68 -23.00 5.32 14.45
C LEU A 68 -23.19 6.78 14.02
N LYS A 69 -22.50 7.73 14.67
CA LYS A 69 -22.53 9.16 14.26
C LYS A 69 -22.01 9.33 12.83
N SER A 70 -20.92 8.66 12.48
CA SER A 70 -20.34 8.67 11.15
C SER A 70 -21.28 8.09 10.10
N LEU A 71 -21.96 6.98 10.44
CA LEU A 71 -22.99 6.39 9.57
C LEU A 71 -24.14 7.37 9.27
N PHE A 72 -24.68 8.03 10.30
CA PHE A 72 -25.73 9.06 10.11
C PHE A 72 -25.25 10.23 9.24
N ALA A 73 -24.02 10.69 9.46
CA ALA A 73 -23.43 11.75 8.66
C ALA A 73 -23.27 11.34 7.19
N LEU A 74 -22.82 10.11 6.93
CA LEU A 74 -22.70 9.54 5.57
C LEU A 74 -24.08 9.38 4.91
N VAL A 75 -25.09 8.89 5.63
CA VAL A 75 -26.47 8.79 5.11
C VAL A 75 -27.02 10.16 4.73
N ARG A 76 -26.81 11.18 5.60
CA ARG A 76 -27.24 12.56 5.32
C ARG A 76 -26.51 13.13 4.08
N LEU A 77 -25.20 12.90 3.98
CA LEU A 77 -24.39 13.31 2.83
C LEU A 77 -24.89 12.65 1.55
N ILE A 78 -25.04 11.33 1.53
CA ILE A 78 -25.49 10.58 0.35
C ILE A 78 -26.89 11.01 -0.10
N ARG A 79 -27.83 11.24 0.83
CA ARG A 79 -29.15 11.76 0.51
C ARG A 79 -29.12 13.16 -0.10
N LYS A 80 -28.22 14.01 0.37
CA LYS A 80 -28.02 15.37 -0.18
C LYS A 80 -27.38 15.33 -1.56
N GLU A 81 -26.32 14.53 -1.72
CA GLU A 81 -25.53 14.47 -2.95
C GLU A 81 -26.18 13.65 -4.06
N LYS A 82 -27.01 12.68 -3.73
CA LYS A 82 -27.69 11.74 -4.65
C LYS A 82 -26.73 11.14 -5.67
N PRO A 83 -25.62 10.52 -5.22
CA PRO A 83 -24.60 9.99 -6.13
C PRO A 83 -25.16 8.80 -6.92
N TRP A 84 -24.68 8.65 -8.15
CA TRP A 84 -24.84 7.44 -8.93
C TRP A 84 -23.99 6.30 -8.37
N MET A 85 -22.75 6.60 -7.90
CA MET A 85 -21.83 5.62 -7.34
C MET A 85 -21.27 6.10 -5.99
N VAL A 86 -21.16 5.17 -5.07
CA VAL A 86 -20.30 5.28 -3.88
C VAL A 86 -19.19 4.25 -3.99
N HIS A 87 -17.94 4.70 -4.06
CA HIS A 87 -16.76 3.85 -4.10
C HIS A 87 -15.91 4.09 -2.86
N THR A 88 -15.84 3.08 -2.00
CA THR A 88 -15.12 3.12 -0.72
C THR A 88 -13.81 2.34 -0.79
N LEU A 89 -12.84 2.82 -0.01
CA LEU A 89 -11.56 2.17 0.24
C LEU A 89 -11.34 2.14 1.76
N THR A 90 -10.48 1.30 2.23
CA THR A 90 -10.16 1.09 3.64
C THR A 90 -11.31 0.45 4.46
N PRO A 91 -11.00 -0.39 5.46
CA PRO A 91 -12.02 -1.24 6.11
C PRO A 91 -13.17 -0.45 6.77
N LYS A 92 -12.87 0.62 7.51
CA LYS A 92 -13.90 1.41 8.19
C LYS A 92 -14.79 2.17 7.19
N ALA A 93 -14.20 2.82 6.18
CA ALA A 93 -14.96 3.49 5.15
C ALA A 93 -15.79 2.50 4.32
N GLY A 94 -15.25 1.28 4.11
CA GLY A 94 -15.98 0.17 3.50
C GLY A 94 -17.25 -0.17 4.25
N LEU A 95 -17.14 -0.48 5.53
CA LEU A 95 -18.28 -0.83 6.36
C LEU A 95 -19.34 0.29 6.41
N LEU A 96 -18.94 1.49 6.81
CA LEU A 96 -19.89 2.59 7.03
C LEU A 96 -20.42 3.16 5.71
N GLY A 97 -19.56 3.30 4.69
CA GLY A 97 -19.94 3.84 3.39
C GLY A 97 -20.82 2.89 2.60
N MET A 98 -20.53 1.59 2.58
CA MET A 98 -21.40 0.61 1.90
C MET A 98 -22.75 0.47 2.58
N LEU A 99 -22.77 0.44 3.92
CA LEU A 99 -24.04 0.40 4.67
C LEU A 99 -24.87 1.68 4.43
N ALA A 100 -24.26 2.86 4.48
CA ALA A 100 -24.95 4.12 4.21
C ALA A 100 -25.48 4.18 2.76
N ALA A 101 -24.69 3.74 1.80
CA ALA A 101 -25.07 3.68 0.39
C ALA A 101 -26.20 2.67 0.14
N TRP A 102 -26.20 1.53 0.85
CA TRP A 102 -27.27 0.54 0.80
C TRP A 102 -28.58 1.11 1.38
N ILE A 103 -28.54 1.76 2.55
CA ILE A 103 -29.69 2.44 3.17
C ILE A 103 -30.28 3.50 2.22
N CYS A 104 -29.41 4.24 1.52
CA CYS A 104 -29.84 5.28 0.57
C CYS A 104 -30.17 4.74 -0.82
N ARG A 105 -30.10 3.42 -1.06
CA ARG A 105 -30.37 2.76 -2.35
C ARG A 105 -29.55 3.33 -3.51
N VAL A 106 -28.26 3.66 -3.25
CA VAL A 106 -27.33 4.09 -4.30
C VAL A 106 -27.20 2.96 -5.34
N PRO A 107 -27.34 3.25 -6.66
CA PRO A 107 -27.32 2.21 -7.68
C PRO A 107 -26.03 1.40 -7.68
N VAL A 108 -24.87 2.06 -7.73
CA VAL A 108 -23.56 1.41 -7.75
C VAL A 108 -22.85 1.61 -6.41
N ARG A 109 -22.60 0.51 -5.74
CA ARG A 109 -21.92 0.47 -4.42
C ARG A 109 -20.67 -0.39 -4.54
N MET A 110 -19.56 0.28 -4.81
CA MET A 110 -18.27 -0.36 -5.05
C MET A 110 -17.40 -0.28 -3.80
N HIS A 111 -16.82 -1.41 -3.40
CA HIS A 111 -15.82 -1.47 -2.34
C HIS A 111 -14.53 -2.11 -2.82
N MET A 112 -13.43 -1.40 -2.59
CA MET A 112 -12.10 -1.94 -2.85
C MET A 112 -11.44 -2.41 -1.56
N PHE A 113 -11.09 -3.69 -1.51
CA PHE A 113 -10.31 -4.25 -0.42
C PHE A 113 -8.81 -4.01 -0.67
N THR A 114 -8.23 -3.09 0.10
CA THR A 114 -6.80 -2.72 0.06
C THR A 114 -5.97 -3.50 1.06
N GLY A 115 -6.27 -4.77 1.25
CA GLY A 115 -5.72 -5.67 2.25
C GLY A 115 -6.73 -6.06 3.32
N LEU A 116 -6.42 -7.13 4.03
CA LEU A 116 -7.28 -7.72 5.05
C LEU A 116 -6.57 -7.71 6.41
N VAL A 117 -7.32 -7.37 7.46
CA VAL A 117 -6.78 -7.31 8.84
C VAL A 117 -7.03 -8.61 9.60
N PHE A 118 -8.10 -9.33 9.27
CA PHE A 118 -8.51 -10.52 10.01
C PHE A 118 -7.56 -11.72 9.86
N PRO A 119 -6.78 -11.92 8.76
CA PRO A 119 -5.89 -13.08 8.64
C PRO A 119 -4.84 -13.14 9.76
N THR A 120 -4.30 -11.99 10.17
CA THR A 120 -3.30 -11.87 11.25
C THR A 120 -3.92 -11.63 12.63
N SER A 121 -5.25 -11.55 12.73
CA SER A 121 -5.97 -11.37 14.00
C SER A 121 -6.45 -12.70 14.58
N THR A 122 -6.65 -12.76 15.90
CA THR A 122 -7.08 -13.97 16.61
C THR A 122 -8.39 -13.75 17.42
N GLY A 123 -9.01 -14.83 17.87
CA GLY A 123 -10.13 -14.81 18.80
C GLY A 123 -11.36 -14.01 18.32
N LEU A 124 -11.99 -13.29 19.25
CA LEU A 124 -13.19 -12.50 18.99
C LEU A 124 -12.93 -11.35 18.01
N LYS A 125 -11.73 -10.74 18.05
CA LYS A 125 -11.35 -9.68 17.12
C LYS A 125 -11.42 -10.17 15.68
N ARG A 126 -10.87 -11.35 15.38
CA ARG A 126 -10.93 -11.96 14.05
C ARG A 126 -12.37 -12.18 13.59
N LYS A 127 -13.22 -12.76 14.46
CA LYS A 127 -14.64 -13.00 14.15
C LYS A 127 -15.38 -11.69 13.84
N LEU A 128 -15.13 -10.64 14.61
CA LEU A 128 -15.73 -9.32 14.40
C LEU A 128 -15.28 -8.72 13.06
N LEU A 129 -13.99 -8.75 12.74
CA LEU A 129 -13.46 -8.24 11.48
C LEU A 129 -14.05 -9.00 10.28
N MET A 130 -14.13 -10.33 10.35
CA MET A 130 -14.78 -11.13 9.31
C MET A 130 -16.27 -10.80 9.16
N ALA A 131 -16.98 -10.55 10.26
CA ALA A 131 -18.38 -10.15 10.21
C ALA A 131 -18.57 -8.76 9.57
N THR A 132 -17.70 -7.80 9.88
CA THR A 132 -17.72 -6.47 9.25
C THR A 132 -17.43 -6.54 7.74
N ASP A 133 -16.46 -7.36 7.32
CA ASP A 133 -16.15 -7.55 5.91
C ASP A 133 -17.29 -8.26 5.16
N ARG A 134 -17.94 -9.26 5.79
CA ARG A 134 -19.16 -9.88 5.24
C ARG A 134 -20.29 -8.89 5.05
N LEU A 135 -20.53 -8.02 6.02
CA LEU A 135 -21.54 -6.96 5.93
C LEU A 135 -21.20 -5.96 4.82
N THR A 136 -19.93 -5.56 4.71
CA THR A 136 -19.44 -4.69 3.64
C THR A 136 -19.74 -5.31 2.27
N CYS A 137 -19.38 -6.57 2.08
CA CYS A 137 -19.66 -7.32 0.85
C CYS A 137 -21.16 -7.47 0.59
N ALA A 138 -21.96 -7.73 1.63
CA ALA A 138 -23.43 -7.86 1.48
C ALA A 138 -24.05 -6.58 0.94
N CYS A 139 -23.60 -5.41 1.42
CA CYS A 139 -24.09 -4.10 1.00
C CYS A 139 -23.54 -3.65 -0.37
N ALA A 140 -22.36 -4.12 -0.78
CA ALA A 140 -21.74 -3.76 -2.06
C ALA A 140 -22.45 -4.42 -3.25
N THR A 141 -22.50 -3.73 -4.41
CA THR A 141 -22.93 -4.29 -5.71
C THR A 141 -21.74 -4.75 -6.54
N PHE A 142 -20.56 -4.14 -6.31
CA PHE A 142 -19.31 -4.47 -6.98
C PHE A 142 -18.18 -4.55 -5.94
N ILE A 143 -17.47 -5.67 -5.92
CA ILE A 143 -16.40 -5.93 -4.96
C ILE A 143 -15.09 -6.05 -5.72
N ASN A 144 -14.15 -5.17 -5.41
CA ASN A 144 -12.85 -5.09 -6.05
C ASN A 144 -11.73 -5.41 -5.04
N PRO A 145 -11.21 -6.64 -5.00
CA PRO A 145 -9.95 -6.93 -4.31
C PRO A 145 -8.77 -6.26 -5.03
N GLU A 146 -7.80 -5.77 -4.28
CA GLU A 146 -6.62 -5.08 -4.83
C GLU A 146 -5.68 -6.02 -5.61
N GLY A 147 -5.75 -7.33 -5.37
CA GLY A 147 -4.96 -8.36 -6.04
C GLY A 147 -5.53 -9.75 -5.86
N GLU A 148 -4.92 -10.74 -6.52
CA GLU A 148 -5.35 -12.15 -6.48
C GLU A 148 -5.23 -12.74 -5.07
N GLY A 149 -4.20 -12.39 -4.31
CA GLY A 149 -4.03 -12.86 -2.94
C GLY A 149 -5.18 -12.42 -2.04
N VAL A 150 -5.60 -11.16 -2.11
CA VAL A 150 -6.76 -10.64 -1.36
C VAL A 150 -8.06 -11.31 -1.83
N LYS A 151 -8.24 -11.51 -3.13
CA LYS A 151 -9.38 -12.24 -3.69
C LYS A 151 -9.47 -13.67 -3.17
N ASN A 152 -8.35 -14.38 -3.21
CA ASN A 152 -8.26 -15.77 -2.73
C ASN A 152 -8.57 -15.87 -1.22
N ASP A 153 -8.09 -14.93 -0.42
CA ASP A 153 -8.41 -14.87 1.01
C ASP A 153 -9.90 -14.60 1.26
N LEU A 154 -10.52 -13.66 0.54
CA LEU A 154 -11.96 -13.40 0.66
C LEU A 154 -12.79 -14.65 0.34
N MET A 155 -12.41 -15.43 -0.66
CA MET A 155 -13.05 -16.70 -1.03
C MET A 155 -12.76 -17.80 0.00
N ARG A 156 -11.50 -18.04 0.33
CA ARG A 156 -11.04 -19.08 1.27
C ARG A 156 -11.68 -18.97 2.65
N PHE A 157 -11.84 -17.74 3.16
CA PHE A 157 -12.45 -17.50 4.48
C PHE A 157 -13.98 -17.31 4.42
N GLY A 158 -14.60 -17.52 3.26
CA GLY A 158 -16.04 -17.41 3.09
C GLY A 158 -16.60 -16.04 3.47
N ILE A 159 -15.89 -14.97 3.09
CA ILE A 159 -16.33 -13.59 3.34
C ILE A 159 -17.49 -13.24 2.44
N THR A 160 -17.45 -13.66 1.16
CA THR A 160 -18.53 -13.46 0.21
C THR A 160 -18.63 -14.60 -0.80
N ARG A 161 -19.82 -14.76 -1.39
CA ARG A 161 -20.06 -15.61 -2.57
C ARG A 161 -20.32 -14.80 -3.82
N LYS A 162 -20.30 -13.46 -3.71
CA LYS A 162 -20.43 -12.58 -4.86
C LYS A 162 -19.17 -12.67 -5.71
N GLU A 163 -19.32 -12.37 -6.98
CA GLU A 163 -18.18 -12.26 -7.90
C GLU A 163 -17.21 -11.16 -7.44
N LEU A 164 -15.93 -11.44 -7.58
CA LEU A 164 -14.82 -10.57 -7.19
C LEU A 164 -14.05 -10.16 -8.43
N HIS A 165 -13.92 -8.87 -8.66
CA HIS A 165 -13.35 -8.30 -9.88
C HIS A 165 -12.04 -7.58 -9.57
N ILE A 166 -10.93 -8.07 -10.09
CA ILE A 166 -9.66 -7.35 -10.03
C ILE A 166 -9.59 -6.43 -11.24
N VAL A 167 -9.25 -5.17 -11.00
CA VAL A 167 -9.08 -4.18 -12.07
C VAL A 167 -7.64 -4.23 -12.58
N GLY A 168 -7.46 -4.47 -13.88
CA GLY A 168 -6.15 -4.65 -14.50
C GLY A 168 -5.38 -5.82 -13.90
N ASN A 169 -4.14 -5.60 -13.55
CA ASN A 169 -3.26 -6.58 -12.91
C ASN A 169 -3.21 -6.43 -11.36
N GLY A 170 -4.20 -5.76 -10.78
CA GLY A 170 -4.19 -5.40 -9.37
C GLY A 170 -3.57 -4.03 -9.11
N ASN A 171 -3.39 -3.71 -7.83
CA ASN A 171 -3.04 -2.40 -7.30
C ASN A 171 -4.17 -1.35 -7.43
N ILE A 172 -4.11 -0.31 -6.62
CA ILE A 172 -5.17 0.70 -6.55
C ILE A 172 -5.00 1.84 -7.57
N ASN A 173 -3.75 2.20 -7.92
CA ASN A 173 -3.47 3.42 -8.68
C ASN A 173 -2.34 3.27 -9.71
N GLY A 174 -1.71 2.10 -9.75
CA GLY A 174 -0.53 1.87 -10.58
C GLY A 174 0.68 2.67 -10.12
N ILE A 175 1.75 2.57 -10.89
CA ILE A 175 3.00 3.27 -10.67
C ILE A 175 3.25 4.29 -11.79
N ASP A 176 3.65 5.49 -11.41
CA ASP A 176 4.07 6.52 -12.35
C ASP A 176 5.54 6.28 -12.74
N MET A 177 5.74 5.60 -13.87
CA MET A 177 7.07 5.24 -14.34
C MET A 177 7.91 6.46 -14.75
N SER A 178 7.28 7.58 -15.09
CA SER A 178 7.99 8.82 -15.41
C SER A 178 8.45 9.56 -14.15
N TYR A 179 7.67 9.48 -13.07
CA TYR A 179 8.06 10.03 -11.78
C TYR A 179 9.11 9.15 -11.08
N PHE A 180 8.88 7.83 -11.01
CA PHE A 180 9.86 6.89 -10.44
C PHE A 180 10.93 6.54 -11.48
N ASP A 181 11.81 7.52 -11.71
CA ASP A 181 12.93 7.42 -12.66
C ASP A 181 14.22 7.97 -12.06
N ARG A 182 15.35 7.48 -12.58
CA ARG A 182 16.71 7.88 -12.20
C ARG A 182 17.15 9.12 -12.98
N THR A 183 16.40 10.23 -12.82
CA THR A 183 16.76 11.51 -13.45
C THR A 183 18.08 12.05 -12.89
N GLU A 184 18.73 12.97 -13.61
CA GLU A 184 19.99 13.60 -13.17
C GLU A 184 19.85 14.22 -11.76
N GLU A 185 18.72 14.88 -11.46
CA GLU A 185 18.46 15.45 -10.14
C GLU A 185 18.38 14.38 -9.05
N VAL A 186 17.66 13.28 -9.31
CA VAL A 186 17.54 12.15 -8.40
C VAL A 186 18.91 11.51 -8.15
N MET A 187 19.68 11.28 -9.21
CA MET A 187 21.01 10.66 -9.12
C MET A 187 22.00 11.54 -8.35
N ARG A 188 22.00 12.86 -8.59
CA ARG A 188 22.84 13.79 -7.83
C ARG A 188 22.53 13.77 -6.33
N LYS A 189 21.23 13.69 -5.95
CA LYS A 189 20.84 13.55 -4.55
C LYS A 189 21.25 12.18 -3.98
N ALA A 190 21.13 11.13 -4.78
CA ALA A 190 21.50 9.78 -4.39
C ALA A 190 23.01 9.63 -4.12
N GLU A 191 23.87 10.32 -4.90
CA GLU A 191 25.33 10.34 -4.69
C GLU A 191 25.73 10.82 -3.28
N ASN A 192 24.98 11.79 -2.73
CA ASN A 192 25.21 12.28 -1.36
C ASN A 192 24.76 11.29 -0.27
N ILE A 193 23.93 10.31 -0.61
CA ILE A 193 23.40 9.28 0.31
C ILE A 193 24.23 8.00 0.21
N ARG A 194 24.67 7.66 -1.01
CA ARG A 194 25.37 6.42 -1.32
C ARG A 194 26.75 6.37 -0.67
N GLU A 195 27.05 5.27 -0.02
CA GLU A 195 28.41 4.97 0.43
C GLU A 195 29.13 4.09 -0.60
N LYS A 196 30.25 4.59 -1.09
CA LYS A 196 31.06 3.88 -2.10
C LYS A 196 31.68 2.60 -1.51
N GLY A 197 31.68 1.53 -2.30
CA GLY A 197 32.26 0.24 -1.89
C GLY A 197 31.40 -0.58 -0.94
N CYS A 198 30.16 -0.16 -0.67
CA CYS A 198 29.20 -0.91 0.13
C CYS A 198 27.97 -1.30 -0.69
N VAL A 199 27.42 -2.50 -0.43
CA VAL A 199 26.10 -2.89 -0.89
C VAL A 199 25.06 -2.34 0.09
N THR A 200 24.15 -1.51 -0.40
CA THR A 200 23.13 -0.84 0.41
C THR A 200 21.77 -1.54 0.27
N PHE A 201 21.30 -2.13 1.38
CA PHE A 201 19.94 -2.62 1.51
C PHE A 201 19.04 -1.47 1.95
N CYS A 202 17.85 -1.32 1.34
CA CYS A 202 16.91 -0.25 1.66
C CYS A 202 15.56 -0.80 2.10
N PHE A 203 15.01 -0.21 3.14
CA PHE A 203 13.62 -0.40 3.56
C PHE A 203 12.90 0.96 3.51
N VAL A 204 11.67 0.97 3.01
CA VAL A 204 10.80 2.15 3.02
C VAL A 204 9.45 1.78 3.63
N GLY A 205 9.05 2.48 4.68
CA GLY A 205 7.78 2.26 5.35
C GLY A 205 7.79 2.65 6.83
N ARG A 206 6.67 2.45 7.50
CA ARG A 206 6.60 2.64 8.96
C ARG A 206 7.51 1.61 9.65
N ILE A 207 8.26 2.06 10.64
CA ILE A 207 9.13 1.20 11.43
C ILE A 207 8.31 0.58 12.56
N VAL A 208 7.72 -0.59 12.29
CA VAL A 208 6.79 -1.30 13.17
C VAL A 208 7.01 -2.81 13.12
N GLY A 209 6.46 -3.56 14.08
CA GLY A 209 6.62 -5.00 14.18
C GLY A 209 6.10 -5.75 12.96
N ASP A 210 4.88 -5.44 12.50
CA ASP A 210 4.24 -6.14 11.37
C ASP A 210 4.92 -5.92 10.00
N LYS A 211 5.90 -5.01 9.94
CA LYS A 211 6.79 -4.84 8.78
C LYS A 211 8.05 -5.71 8.82
N GLY A 212 8.17 -6.61 9.81
CA GLY A 212 9.30 -7.52 9.93
C GLY A 212 10.61 -6.82 10.32
N MET A 213 10.50 -5.65 10.99
CA MET A 213 11.68 -4.88 11.37
C MET A 213 12.54 -5.55 12.44
N ASN A 214 11.94 -6.41 13.28
CA ASN A 214 12.67 -7.18 14.27
C ASN A 214 13.57 -8.22 13.61
N GLU A 215 13.05 -8.93 12.62
CA GLU A 215 13.82 -9.91 11.82
C GLU A 215 14.88 -9.21 10.98
N LEU A 216 14.52 -8.09 10.34
CA LEU A 216 15.48 -7.32 9.52
C LEU A 216 16.67 -6.83 10.34
N ALA A 217 16.43 -6.29 11.53
CA ALA A 217 17.50 -5.82 12.39
C ALA A 217 18.45 -6.95 12.82
N ARG A 218 17.90 -8.12 13.21
CA ARG A 218 18.69 -9.26 13.62
C ARG A 218 19.43 -9.91 12.46
N ALA A 219 18.79 -10.08 11.31
CA ALA A 219 19.41 -10.58 10.09
C ALA A 219 20.55 -9.66 9.62
N PHE A 220 20.32 -8.33 9.64
CA PHE A 220 21.36 -7.38 9.26
C PHE A 220 22.55 -7.40 10.22
N LYS A 221 22.33 -7.48 11.52
CA LYS A 221 23.40 -7.60 12.51
C LYS A 221 24.28 -8.83 12.29
N GLN A 222 23.69 -9.96 11.90
CA GLN A 222 24.47 -11.16 11.56
C GLN A 222 25.20 -10.97 10.23
N LEU A 223 24.56 -10.35 9.24
CA LEU A 223 25.17 -10.11 7.93
C LEU A 223 26.40 -9.20 8.04
N GLU A 224 26.30 -8.07 8.77
CA GLU A 224 27.40 -7.10 8.89
C GLU A 224 28.64 -7.66 9.63
N ALA A 225 28.43 -8.64 10.52
CA ALA A 225 29.53 -9.30 11.22
C ALA A 225 30.43 -10.10 10.25
N ASP A 226 29.82 -10.74 9.25
CA ASP A 226 30.55 -11.50 8.22
C ASP A 226 30.99 -10.60 7.04
N PHE A 227 30.23 -9.54 6.75
CA PHE A 227 30.40 -8.68 5.56
C PHE A 227 30.34 -7.19 5.93
N PRO A 228 31.44 -6.60 6.42
CA PRO A 228 31.44 -5.20 6.87
C PRO A 228 31.22 -4.18 5.74
N ALA A 229 31.29 -4.58 4.48
CA ALA A 229 31.02 -3.74 3.31
C ALA A 229 29.51 -3.74 2.92
N CYS A 230 28.59 -3.84 3.90
CA CYS A 230 27.16 -3.67 3.69
C CYS A 230 26.58 -2.56 4.57
N ARG A 231 25.45 -2.01 4.13
CA ARG A 231 24.69 -0.98 4.85
C ARG A 231 23.20 -1.25 4.79
N LEU A 232 22.49 -0.72 5.79
CA LEU A 232 21.03 -0.71 5.82
C LEU A 232 20.52 0.74 5.87
N LEU A 233 19.70 1.12 4.89
CA LEU A 233 19.08 2.44 4.79
C LEU A 233 17.60 2.33 5.12
N LEU A 234 17.15 3.00 6.17
CA LEU A 234 15.77 2.99 6.65
C LEU A 234 15.11 4.33 6.36
N VAL A 235 14.00 4.30 5.62
CA VAL A 235 13.21 5.50 5.27
C VAL A 235 11.79 5.34 5.83
N GLY A 236 11.43 6.21 6.77
CA GLY A 236 10.14 6.23 7.47
C GLY A 236 10.30 6.44 8.96
N ASP A 237 9.20 6.56 9.69
CA ASP A 237 9.20 6.84 11.11
C ASP A 237 8.77 5.65 11.96
N PHE A 238 9.20 5.65 13.22
CA PHE A 238 8.68 4.73 14.23
C PHE A 238 7.23 5.06 14.58
N GLU A 239 6.39 4.04 14.74
CA GLU A 239 5.03 4.18 15.24
C GLU A 239 4.88 3.48 16.60
N GLU A 240 5.05 4.23 17.67
CA GLU A 240 5.09 3.73 19.04
C GLU A 240 3.73 3.24 19.59
N LYS A 241 2.61 3.66 18.97
CA LYS A 241 1.27 3.51 19.59
C LYS A 241 0.51 2.26 19.16
N LEU A 242 0.75 1.75 17.97
CA LEU A 242 -0.08 0.68 17.41
C LEU A 242 0.63 -0.67 17.37
N ASP A 243 1.88 -0.68 16.97
CA ASP A 243 2.68 -1.91 16.79
C ASP A 243 4.18 -1.57 16.88
N PRO A 244 4.68 -1.18 18.06
CA PRO A 244 6.08 -0.81 18.23
C PRO A 244 7.00 -2.01 17.97
N VAL A 245 8.19 -1.73 17.44
CA VAL A 245 9.28 -2.72 17.42
C VAL A 245 9.74 -3.04 18.84
N LEU A 246 10.44 -4.15 19.01
CA LEU A 246 11.03 -4.51 20.29
C LEU A 246 12.06 -3.45 20.73
N PRO A 247 12.18 -3.16 22.05
CA PRO A 247 13.12 -2.15 22.55
C PRO A 247 14.57 -2.40 22.12
N GLU A 248 15.01 -3.65 22.12
CA GLU A 248 16.34 -4.04 21.64
C GLU A 248 16.51 -3.79 20.13
N THR A 249 15.47 -4.04 19.33
CA THR A 249 15.46 -3.73 17.89
C THR A 249 15.60 -2.23 17.67
N LYS A 250 14.81 -1.42 18.38
CA LYS A 250 14.88 0.04 18.27
C LYS A 250 16.28 0.56 18.60
N ARG A 251 16.86 0.08 19.68
CA ARG A 251 18.22 0.46 20.07
C ARG A 251 19.23 0.06 18.99
N MET A 252 19.15 -1.17 18.48
CA MET A 252 20.03 -1.66 17.41
C MET A 252 19.92 -0.80 16.15
N LEU A 253 18.70 -0.44 15.72
CA LEU A 253 18.47 0.38 14.53
C LEU A 253 19.00 1.82 14.67
N LEU A 254 19.06 2.36 15.88
CA LEU A 254 19.48 3.74 16.13
C LEU A 254 20.97 3.88 16.48
N GLU A 255 21.56 2.86 17.11
CA GLU A 255 22.95 2.92 17.60
C GLU A 255 23.97 2.29 16.63
N ASN A 256 23.52 1.50 15.65
CA ASN A 256 24.41 0.82 14.72
C ASN A 256 24.91 1.80 13.64
N SER A 257 26.22 2.00 13.54
CA SER A 257 26.87 2.90 12.59
C SER A 257 26.73 2.48 11.11
N ARG A 258 26.35 1.21 10.85
CA ARG A 258 26.08 0.68 9.50
C ARG A 258 24.62 0.86 9.08
N ILE A 259 23.77 1.36 9.98
CA ILE A 259 22.37 1.64 9.70
C ILE A 259 22.16 3.15 9.60
N THR A 260 21.67 3.61 8.47
CA THR A 260 21.28 5.00 8.26
C THR A 260 19.78 5.14 8.41
N PHE A 261 19.35 5.90 9.41
CA PHE A 261 17.94 6.23 9.63
C PHE A 261 17.64 7.61 9.03
N ALA A 262 16.90 7.65 7.93
CA ALA A 262 16.60 8.87 7.20
C ALA A 262 15.31 9.57 7.68
N GLY A 263 14.51 8.92 8.55
CA GLY A 263 13.20 9.44 8.95
C GLY A 263 12.20 9.50 7.81
N TRP A 264 11.09 10.19 8.01
CA TRP A 264 10.09 10.41 6.98
C TRP A 264 10.63 11.29 5.84
N GLN A 265 10.41 10.85 4.60
CA GLN A 265 10.82 11.56 3.40
C GLN A 265 9.66 11.76 2.44
N ASN A 266 9.49 12.97 1.92
CA ASN A 266 8.49 13.28 0.91
C ASN A 266 8.84 12.71 -0.45
N ASP A 267 10.12 12.62 -0.78
CA ASP A 267 10.66 12.03 -2.00
C ASP A 267 11.63 10.90 -1.66
N ILE A 268 11.19 9.67 -1.86
CA ILE A 268 11.99 8.48 -1.56
C ILE A 268 12.91 8.06 -2.72
N ARG A 269 12.77 8.65 -3.91
CA ARG A 269 13.52 8.27 -5.11
C ARG A 269 15.04 8.36 -4.93
N PRO A 270 15.60 9.43 -4.31
CA PRO A 270 17.04 9.48 -4.06
C PRO A 270 17.56 8.35 -3.17
N TYR A 271 16.77 7.93 -2.18
CA TYR A 271 17.13 6.85 -1.26
C TYR A 271 17.08 5.49 -1.97
N LEU A 272 16.06 5.25 -2.79
CA LEU A 272 15.98 4.07 -3.64
C LEU A 272 17.12 4.06 -4.69
N ALA A 273 17.41 5.20 -5.31
CA ALA A 273 18.50 5.31 -6.30
C ALA A 273 19.90 5.14 -5.68
N ALA A 274 20.06 5.46 -4.39
CA ALA A 274 21.30 5.25 -3.63
C ALA A 274 21.51 3.80 -3.19
N SER A 275 20.51 2.93 -3.36
CA SER A 275 20.49 1.56 -2.85
C SER A 275 20.71 0.53 -3.95
N ASP A 276 21.07 -0.70 -3.56
CA ASP A 276 21.33 -1.82 -4.45
C ASP A 276 20.27 -2.93 -4.35
N VAL A 277 19.62 -3.07 -3.18
CA VAL A 277 18.58 -4.08 -2.91
C VAL A 277 17.48 -3.45 -2.05
N PHE A 278 16.24 -3.67 -2.41
CA PHE A 278 15.09 -3.32 -1.57
C PHE A 278 14.68 -4.50 -0.70
N VAL A 279 14.50 -4.31 0.60
CA VAL A 279 14.14 -5.38 1.55
C VAL A 279 12.83 -5.03 2.23
N PHE A 280 11.82 -5.90 2.10
CA PHE A 280 10.48 -5.66 2.61
C PHE A 280 9.90 -6.92 3.26
N PRO A 281 10.31 -7.28 4.49
CA PRO A 281 9.94 -8.52 5.17
C PRO A 281 8.59 -8.41 5.91
N SER A 282 7.62 -7.70 5.35
CA SER A 282 6.31 -7.46 5.96
C SER A 282 5.52 -8.75 6.18
N TYR A 283 4.69 -8.79 7.22
CA TYR A 283 3.86 -9.96 7.54
C TYR A 283 2.51 -9.95 6.85
N ARG A 284 2.04 -8.81 6.41
CA ARG A 284 0.77 -8.65 5.70
C ARG A 284 0.72 -7.37 4.89
N GLU A 285 0.19 -7.47 3.69
CA GLU A 285 -0.12 -6.36 2.78
C GLU A 285 -1.43 -6.63 2.03
N GLY A 286 -1.92 -5.63 1.33
CA GLY A 286 -2.83 -5.81 0.22
C GLY A 286 -2.04 -5.87 -1.07
N PHE A 287 -1.50 -4.71 -1.47
CA PHE A 287 -0.62 -4.56 -2.64
C PHE A 287 0.40 -3.43 -2.36
N PRO A 288 1.63 -3.75 -1.93
CA PRO A 288 2.54 -2.75 -1.38
C PRO A 288 3.13 -1.83 -2.45
N ASN A 289 2.69 -0.58 -2.49
CA ASN A 289 3.19 0.43 -3.42
C ASN A 289 4.70 0.63 -3.34
N VAL A 290 5.30 0.46 -2.16
CA VAL A 290 6.76 0.65 -1.99
C VAL A 290 7.57 -0.41 -2.73
N VAL A 291 7.04 -1.63 -2.91
CA VAL A 291 7.68 -2.68 -3.72
C VAL A 291 7.58 -2.32 -5.22
N LEU A 292 6.43 -1.80 -5.67
CA LEU A 292 6.29 -1.26 -7.04
C LEU A 292 7.26 -0.09 -7.27
N GLN A 293 7.39 0.82 -6.31
CA GLN A 293 8.27 1.98 -6.38
C GLN A 293 9.74 1.57 -6.46
N ALA A 294 10.16 0.61 -5.63
CA ALA A 294 11.52 0.07 -5.67
C ALA A 294 11.84 -0.62 -7.00
N GLY A 295 10.93 -1.47 -7.49
CA GLY A 295 11.09 -2.13 -8.79
C GLY A 295 11.09 -1.14 -9.96
N ALA A 296 10.24 -0.10 -9.92
CA ALA A 296 10.26 0.98 -10.91
C ALA A 296 11.58 1.76 -10.92
N MET A 297 12.23 1.92 -9.77
CA MET A 297 13.58 2.49 -9.65
C MET A 297 14.68 1.49 -10.03
N GLY A 298 14.34 0.29 -10.51
CA GLY A 298 15.30 -0.72 -10.96
C GLY A 298 16.00 -1.46 -9.82
N LEU A 299 15.37 -1.61 -8.66
CA LEU A 299 15.92 -2.40 -7.55
C LEU A 299 15.37 -3.82 -7.56
N PRO A 300 16.24 -4.83 -7.39
CA PRO A 300 15.79 -6.17 -7.03
C PRO A 300 15.25 -6.14 -5.61
N CYS A 301 14.18 -6.89 -5.34
CA CYS A 301 13.51 -6.87 -4.05
C CYS A 301 13.66 -8.21 -3.30
N ILE A 302 13.86 -8.17 -1.99
CA ILE A 302 13.64 -9.30 -1.09
C ILE A 302 12.32 -9.05 -0.38
N VAL A 303 11.32 -9.90 -0.61
CA VAL A 303 9.99 -9.76 -0.05
C VAL A 303 9.52 -11.07 0.59
N THR A 304 8.58 -10.99 1.50
CA THR A 304 7.90 -12.16 2.06
C THR A 304 6.82 -12.70 1.13
N ASP A 305 6.53 -13.99 1.24
CA ASP A 305 5.44 -14.68 0.51
C ASP A 305 4.08 -14.33 1.12
N ILE A 306 3.62 -13.13 0.79
CA ILE A 306 2.34 -12.57 1.22
C ILE A 306 1.62 -11.88 0.07
N ASN A 307 0.33 -11.62 0.23
CA ASN A 307 -0.51 -10.94 -0.76
C ASN A 307 0.16 -9.67 -1.28
N GLY A 308 0.09 -9.46 -2.58
CA GLY A 308 0.68 -8.35 -3.29
C GLY A 308 2.20 -8.51 -3.48
N CYS A 309 2.97 -8.88 -2.46
CA CYS A 309 4.41 -9.07 -2.60
C CYS A 309 4.75 -10.16 -3.63
N ASN A 310 4.12 -11.33 -3.51
CA ASN A 310 4.29 -12.46 -4.43
C ASN A 310 3.57 -12.30 -5.77
N GLU A 311 2.78 -11.25 -5.92
CA GLU A 311 2.17 -10.85 -7.20
C GLU A 311 3.07 -9.87 -7.97
N ILE A 312 3.82 -9.02 -7.25
CA ILE A 312 4.73 -8.03 -7.82
C ILE A 312 6.08 -8.68 -8.17
N ILE A 313 6.60 -9.52 -7.28
CA ILE A 313 7.92 -10.13 -7.43
C ILE A 313 7.79 -11.53 -8.02
N CYS A 314 8.55 -11.79 -9.08
CA CYS A 314 8.78 -13.10 -9.65
C CYS A 314 10.10 -13.62 -9.09
N HIS A 315 10.05 -14.67 -8.25
CA HIS A 315 11.22 -15.22 -7.57
C HIS A 315 12.34 -15.61 -8.56
N GLY A 316 13.55 -15.12 -8.30
CA GLY A 316 14.72 -15.34 -9.14
C GLY A 316 14.76 -14.49 -10.43
N VAL A 317 13.75 -13.65 -10.68
CA VAL A 317 13.68 -12.83 -11.91
C VAL A 317 13.89 -11.34 -11.61
N ASN A 318 13.09 -10.77 -10.71
CA ASN A 318 13.23 -9.36 -10.27
C ASN A 318 13.37 -9.25 -8.75
N GLY A 319 13.64 -10.35 -8.06
CA GLY A 319 13.84 -10.41 -6.62
C GLY A 319 13.71 -11.80 -6.04
N LEU A 320 13.72 -11.89 -4.72
CA LEU A 320 13.59 -13.11 -3.96
C LEU A 320 12.34 -13.06 -3.07
N ILE A 321 11.59 -14.16 -3.05
CA ILE A 321 10.45 -14.35 -2.14
C ILE A 321 10.89 -15.31 -1.04
N ILE A 322 10.67 -14.93 0.20
CA ILE A 322 11.02 -15.70 1.40
C ILE A 322 9.79 -15.98 2.26
N PRO A 323 9.79 -17.01 3.12
CA PRO A 323 8.72 -17.19 4.10
C PRO A 323 8.59 -16.00 5.06
N SER A 324 7.36 -15.66 5.45
CA SER A 324 7.11 -14.64 6.47
C SER A 324 7.57 -15.13 7.85
N HIS A 325 8.05 -14.22 8.70
CA HIS A 325 8.59 -14.52 10.03
C HIS A 325 9.83 -15.44 10.04
N ASP A 326 10.56 -15.56 8.94
CA ASP A 326 11.76 -16.39 8.83
C ASP A 326 13.02 -15.53 8.69
N GLU A 327 13.64 -15.25 9.85
CA GLU A 327 14.90 -14.50 9.94
C GLU A 327 16.05 -15.20 9.20
N SER A 328 16.10 -16.54 9.25
CA SER A 328 17.16 -17.31 8.59
C SER A 328 17.05 -17.23 7.06
N ALA A 329 15.82 -17.33 6.52
CA ALA A 329 15.57 -17.14 5.09
C ALA A 329 15.90 -15.70 4.65
N LEU A 330 15.54 -14.70 5.47
CA LEU A 330 15.88 -13.30 5.21
C LEU A 330 17.40 -13.10 5.16
N LEU A 331 18.14 -13.60 6.15
CA LEU A 331 19.59 -13.53 6.18
C LEU A 331 20.24 -14.21 4.96
N LYS A 332 19.77 -15.40 4.58
CA LYS A 332 20.25 -16.12 3.39
C LYS A 332 20.01 -15.33 2.11
N ALA A 333 18.82 -14.74 1.96
CA ALA A 333 18.49 -13.93 0.80
C ALA A 333 19.34 -12.64 0.74
N MET A 334 19.55 -11.97 1.87
CA MET A 334 20.42 -10.79 1.94
C MET A 334 21.88 -11.16 1.64
N LYS A 335 22.39 -12.28 2.18
CA LYS A 335 23.72 -12.80 1.89
C LYS A 335 23.89 -13.11 0.41
N PHE A 336 22.93 -13.79 -0.21
CA PHE A 336 22.93 -14.07 -1.64
C PHE A 336 23.01 -12.80 -2.48
N MET A 337 22.13 -11.82 -2.22
CA MET A 337 22.13 -10.54 -2.92
C MET A 337 23.42 -9.73 -2.73
N LEU A 338 24.10 -9.93 -1.61
CA LEU A 338 25.37 -9.26 -1.33
C LEU A 338 26.54 -9.92 -2.06
N THR A 339 26.61 -11.25 -2.08
CA THR A 339 27.77 -12.02 -2.57
C THR A 339 27.69 -12.35 -4.05
N ASP A 340 26.50 -12.48 -4.62
CA ASP A 340 26.30 -12.74 -6.05
C ASP A 340 25.91 -11.45 -6.78
N GLU A 341 26.92 -10.67 -7.15
CA GLU A 341 26.72 -9.41 -7.88
C GLU A 341 26.06 -9.62 -9.24
N HIS A 342 26.43 -10.70 -9.96
CA HIS A 342 25.86 -10.99 -11.28
C HIS A 342 24.35 -11.23 -11.18
N ALA A 343 23.92 -12.10 -10.28
CA ALA A 343 22.47 -12.37 -10.08
C ALA A 343 21.72 -11.10 -9.61
N ARG A 344 22.33 -10.31 -8.71
CA ARG A 344 21.76 -9.04 -8.25
C ARG A 344 21.56 -8.06 -9.42
N MET A 345 22.55 -7.89 -10.28
CA MET A 345 22.48 -6.99 -11.43
C MET A 345 21.49 -7.49 -12.51
N GLU A 346 21.44 -8.80 -12.74
CA GLU A 346 20.46 -9.40 -13.65
C GLU A 346 19.01 -9.13 -13.17
N MET A 347 18.73 -9.36 -11.89
CA MET A 347 17.42 -9.09 -11.31
C MET A 347 17.08 -7.59 -11.34
N ALA A 348 18.07 -6.71 -11.08
CA ALA A 348 17.91 -5.26 -11.17
C ALA A 348 17.53 -4.84 -12.60
N GLY A 349 18.20 -5.38 -13.61
CA GLY A 349 17.91 -5.07 -15.02
C GLY A 349 16.50 -5.44 -15.47
N LYS A 350 15.92 -6.51 -14.90
CA LYS A 350 14.55 -6.94 -15.22
C LYS A 350 13.47 -6.23 -14.40
N SER A 351 13.82 -5.64 -13.25
CA SER A 351 12.83 -5.10 -12.30
C SER A 351 11.98 -4.00 -12.92
N ARG A 352 12.60 -2.98 -13.53
CA ARG A 352 11.87 -1.83 -14.07
C ARG A 352 10.92 -2.22 -15.21
N GLU A 353 11.36 -3.08 -16.12
CA GLU A 353 10.55 -3.55 -17.24
C GLU A 353 9.32 -4.33 -16.77
N LEU A 354 9.50 -5.27 -15.84
CA LEU A 354 8.41 -6.07 -15.29
C LEU A 354 7.37 -5.20 -14.56
N ILE A 355 7.81 -4.20 -13.80
CA ILE A 355 6.89 -3.30 -13.13
C ILE A 355 6.15 -2.43 -14.14
N GLY A 356 6.85 -1.83 -15.10
CA GLY A 356 6.26 -0.97 -16.11
C GLY A 356 5.25 -1.68 -17.00
N SER A 357 5.59 -2.88 -17.47
CA SER A 357 4.70 -3.66 -18.35
C SER A 357 3.39 -4.11 -17.68
N ARG A 358 3.38 -4.23 -16.36
CA ARG A 358 2.23 -4.78 -15.61
C ARG A 358 1.45 -3.72 -14.84
N TYR A 359 2.12 -2.71 -14.30
CA TYR A 359 1.54 -1.82 -13.28
C TYR A 359 1.67 -0.34 -13.63
N GLU A 360 2.07 0.01 -14.86
CA GLU A 360 2.12 1.40 -15.29
C GLU A 360 0.75 2.06 -15.10
N ARG A 361 0.77 3.29 -14.58
CA ARG A 361 -0.41 4.04 -14.14
C ARG A 361 -1.42 4.28 -15.25
N SER A 362 -0.98 4.61 -16.46
CA SER A 362 -1.85 4.89 -17.59
C SER A 362 -2.66 3.65 -18.00
N PHE A 363 -2.03 2.48 -17.98
CA PHE A 363 -2.72 1.21 -18.21
C PHE A 363 -3.83 0.97 -17.16
N LEU A 364 -3.47 1.07 -15.87
CA LEU A 364 -4.45 0.82 -14.80
C LEU A 364 -5.59 1.85 -14.80
N TRP A 365 -5.30 3.12 -15.06
CA TRP A 365 -6.32 4.16 -15.16
C TRP A 365 -7.30 3.91 -16.32
N ASN A 366 -6.82 3.36 -17.43
CA ASN A 366 -7.66 2.95 -18.54
C ASN A 366 -8.59 1.79 -18.13
N GLU A 367 -8.08 0.80 -17.42
CA GLU A 367 -8.90 -0.31 -16.90
C GLU A 367 -9.93 0.18 -15.84
N ILE A 368 -9.57 1.13 -14.99
CA ILE A 368 -10.51 1.78 -14.05
C ILE A 368 -11.61 2.50 -14.82
N ARG A 369 -11.28 3.26 -15.87
CA ARG A 369 -12.28 3.94 -16.73
C ARG A 369 -13.24 2.94 -17.36
N LYS A 370 -12.75 1.87 -17.96
CA LYS A 370 -13.57 0.79 -18.55
C LYS A 370 -14.49 0.16 -17.50
N THR A 371 -13.96 -0.12 -16.31
CA THR A 371 -14.75 -0.68 -15.21
C THR A 371 -15.87 0.26 -14.80
N TYR A 372 -15.61 1.56 -14.64
CA TYR A 372 -16.65 2.52 -14.28
C TYR A 372 -17.72 2.63 -15.39
N GLN A 373 -17.31 2.65 -16.65
CA GLN A 373 -18.22 2.69 -17.79
C GLN A 373 -19.09 1.44 -17.90
N SER A 374 -18.54 0.25 -17.62
CA SER A 374 -19.30 -1.01 -17.65
C SER A 374 -20.39 -1.09 -16.56
N LEU A 375 -20.31 -0.25 -15.52
CA LEU A 375 -21.30 -0.19 -14.45
C LEU A 375 -22.42 0.86 -14.73
N GLU A 376 -22.34 1.60 -15.83
CA GLU A 376 -23.33 2.60 -16.24
C GLU A 376 -24.61 2.01 -16.79
#